data_6120741f174dce80dc885fbba5ef6b5d
#
_entry.id   6120741f174dce80dc885fbba5ef6b5d
#
_cell.length_a   1.000
_cell.length_b   1.000
_cell.length_c   1.000
_cell.angle_alpha   90.00
_cell.angle_beta   90.00
_cell.angle_gamma   90.00
#
_symmetry.space_group_name_H-M   'P 1'
#
loop_
_entity.id
_entity.type
_entity.pdbx_description
1 polymer ?
#
loop_
_entity_poly.entity_id
_entity_poly.type
_entity_poly.pdbx_seq_one_letter_code
_entity_poly.pdbx_strand_id
1 'polypeptide(L)'
;MAMTSETTGRPTLQVGMLTFPGLTLLDLVGPLTVLHGPMQTHLLWKTREPVQSDIGVNIEPTMTFDEAPDSFDILFVPGGPGQIDLFEDPTVMEFLAHHGARATWVTAVCTGSMILGAAGLLDGYRATTHWGGLGVLEMFGAEPVAERVVIDRNRITGGGVTAGIDFGLVLLDNIYGEHVARTTQLLMEYDPAPPYDAGNPDGAGEAAIAASFQVLAPVAERTMAALSKRSERHGH
;
A
#
# COMPACT_ATOMS: atom_id res chain seq x y z
N MET A 1 6.57 -9.48 20.89
CA MET A 1 5.40 -9.54 21.80
C MET A 1 4.42 -8.51 21.27
N ALA A 2 3.27 -8.95 20.77
CA ALA A 2 2.32 -8.06 20.10
C ALA A 2 1.35 -7.44 21.11
N MET A 3 0.89 -6.21 20.88
CA MET A 3 -0.21 -5.60 21.63
C MET A 3 -1.52 -6.32 21.25
N THR A 4 -2.41 -6.52 22.22
CA THR A 4 -3.70 -7.19 22.02
C THR A 4 -4.86 -6.21 22.20
N SER A 5 -6.09 -6.62 21.87
CA SER A 5 -7.30 -5.84 22.16
C SER A 5 -7.45 -5.47 23.63
N GLU A 6 -6.99 -6.34 24.53
CA GLU A 6 -6.96 -6.04 25.98
C GLU A 6 -6.01 -4.87 26.28
N THR A 7 -4.86 -4.78 25.58
CA THR A 7 -3.88 -3.70 25.75
C THR A 7 -4.36 -2.39 25.14
N THR A 8 -5.09 -2.44 24.01
CA THR A 8 -5.61 -1.25 23.32
C THR A 8 -6.92 -0.74 23.90
N GLY A 9 -7.66 -1.58 24.65
CA GLY A 9 -8.99 -1.25 25.18
C GLY A 9 -10.07 -1.05 24.09
N ARG A 10 -9.81 -1.49 22.86
CA ARG A 10 -10.72 -1.36 21.71
C ARG A 10 -10.95 -2.71 21.02
N PRO A 11 -12.04 -2.88 20.25
CA PRO A 11 -12.26 -4.07 19.44
C PRO A 11 -11.09 -4.31 18.49
N THR A 12 -10.78 -5.58 18.22
CA THR A 12 -9.79 -5.98 17.23
C THR A 12 -10.36 -5.73 15.83
N LEU A 13 -9.74 -4.82 15.09
CA LEU A 13 -10.14 -4.50 13.72
C LEU A 13 -9.63 -5.55 12.73
N GLN A 14 -10.42 -5.79 11.68
CA GLN A 14 -10.10 -6.71 10.59
C GLN A 14 -9.41 -5.96 9.45
N VAL A 15 -8.20 -6.37 9.10
CA VAL A 15 -7.42 -5.78 8.01
C VAL A 15 -7.32 -6.76 6.85
N GLY A 16 -7.88 -6.40 5.71
CA GLY A 16 -7.68 -7.13 4.46
C GLY A 16 -6.47 -6.57 3.71
N MET A 17 -5.42 -7.35 3.57
CA MET A 17 -4.17 -6.97 2.91
C MET A 17 -4.04 -7.72 1.58
N LEU A 18 -4.12 -7.00 0.46
CA LEU A 18 -3.97 -7.60 -0.87
C LEU A 18 -2.56 -8.19 -1.02
N THR A 19 -2.49 -9.41 -1.53
CA THR A 19 -1.24 -10.02 -2.02
C THR A 19 -1.38 -10.33 -3.50
N PHE A 20 -0.29 -10.29 -4.25
CA PHE A 20 -0.31 -10.58 -5.70
C PHE A 20 1.10 -10.93 -6.20
N PRO A 21 1.24 -11.67 -7.31
CA PRO A 21 2.54 -11.96 -7.89
C PRO A 21 3.32 -10.70 -8.25
N GLY A 22 4.58 -10.62 -7.82
CA GLY A 22 5.43 -9.45 -8.07
C GLY A 22 5.14 -8.24 -7.17
N LEU A 23 4.45 -8.41 -6.04
CA LEU A 23 4.37 -7.37 -5.02
C LEU A 23 5.76 -7.10 -4.42
N THR A 24 6.04 -5.87 -4.03
CA THR A 24 7.26 -5.54 -3.28
C THR A 24 7.14 -6.04 -1.85
N LEU A 25 8.02 -6.97 -1.48
CA LEU A 25 7.87 -7.71 -0.21
C LEU A 25 7.79 -6.79 1.00
N LEU A 26 8.65 -5.77 1.08
CA LEU A 26 8.68 -4.87 2.24
C LEU A 26 7.42 -4.00 2.33
N ASP A 27 6.78 -3.67 1.20
CA ASP A 27 5.50 -2.95 1.17
C ASP A 27 4.40 -3.71 1.93
N LEU A 28 4.46 -5.04 1.92
CA LEU A 28 3.53 -5.89 2.65
C LEU A 28 3.98 -6.12 4.10
N VAL A 29 5.23 -6.61 4.29
CA VAL A 29 5.67 -7.09 5.60
C VAL A 29 5.97 -5.96 6.58
N GLY A 30 6.33 -4.77 6.10
CA GLY A 30 6.51 -3.57 6.94
C GLY A 30 5.22 -3.21 7.68
N PRO A 31 4.14 -2.85 6.98
CA PRO A 31 2.84 -2.59 7.60
C PRO A 31 2.29 -3.79 8.37
N LEU A 32 2.42 -5.01 7.84
CA LEU A 32 1.97 -6.23 8.52
C LEU A 32 2.61 -6.36 9.91
N THR A 33 3.90 -6.09 10.03
CA THR A 33 4.62 -6.17 11.31
C THR A 33 4.11 -5.13 12.30
N VAL A 34 3.80 -3.91 11.84
CA VAL A 34 3.28 -2.83 12.70
C VAL A 34 1.86 -3.13 13.15
N LEU A 35 1.00 -3.60 12.24
CA LEU A 35 -0.43 -3.77 12.49
C LEU A 35 -0.77 -5.09 13.18
N HIS A 36 0.08 -6.11 12.99
CA HIS A 36 -0.13 -7.41 13.62
C HIS A 36 -0.02 -7.33 15.14
N GLY A 37 -1.06 -7.75 15.80
CA GLY A 37 -1.17 -7.70 17.26
C GLY A 37 -2.30 -6.78 17.71
N PRO A 38 -2.25 -5.46 17.46
CA PRO A 38 -3.42 -4.60 17.67
C PRO A 38 -4.61 -4.95 16.77
N MET A 39 -4.34 -5.51 15.58
CA MET A 39 -5.33 -5.84 14.55
C MET A 39 -5.22 -7.29 14.10
N GLN A 40 -6.29 -7.83 13.54
CA GLN A 40 -6.28 -9.12 12.86
C GLN A 40 -6.09 -8.91 11.37
N THR A 41 -4.97 -9.39 10.85
CA THR A 41 -4.56 -9.22 9.45
C THR A 41 -4.85 -10.47 8.63
N HIS A 42 -5.38 -10.29 7.42
CA HIS A 42 -5.66 -11.33 6.45
C HIS A 42 -4.91 -11.04 5.16
N LEU A 43 -4.11 -11.97 4.68
CA LEU A 43 -3.43 -11.89 3.40
C LEU A 43 -4.36 -12.46 2.33
N LEU A 44 -4.78 -11.61 1.39
CA LEU A 44 -5.87 -11.89 0.45
C LEU A 44 -5.34 -12.14 -0.95
N TRP A 45 -5.77 -13.22 -1.58
CA TRP A 45 -5.58 -13.45 -3.00
C TRP A 45 -6.74 -14.27 -3.59
N LYS A 46 -6.74 -14.43 -4.90
CA LYS A 46 -7.76 -15.22 -5.63
C LYS A 46 -7.80 -16.68 -5.20
N THR A 47 -6.63 -17.23 -4.85
CA THR A 47 -6.44 -18.62 -4.42
C THR A 47 -5.54 -18.65 -3.19
N ARG A 48 -5.44 -19.82 -2.56
CA ARG A 48 -4.47 -20.05 -1.46
C ARG A 48 -3.08 -20.49 -1.95
N GLU A 49 -2.89 -20.59 -3.26
CA GLU A 49 -1.57 -20.88 -3.82
C GLU A 49 -0.59 -19.73 -3.49
N PRO A 50 0.66 -20.05 -3.14
CA PRO A 50 1.64 -19.04 -2.84
C PRO A 50 1.85 -18.05 -4.00
N VAL A 51 1.92 -16.77 -3.69
CA VAL A 51 2.31 -15.72 -4.63
C VAL A 51 3.77 -15.36 -4.41
N GLN A 52 4.52 -15.21 -5.48
CA GLN A 52 5.93 -14.85 -5.42
C GLN A 52 6.08 -13.33 -5.43
N SER A 53 6.85 -12.80 -4.46
CA SER A 53 7.21 -11.37 -4.40
C SER A 53 8.20 -10.98 -5.50
N ASP A 54 8.47 -9.68 -5.62
CA ASP A 54 9.46 -9.09 -6.53
C ASP A 54 10.89 -9.61 -6.36
N ILE A 55 11.24 -10.07 -5.16
CA ILE A 55 12.55 -10.63 -4.81
C ILE A 55 12.55 -12.18 -4.69
N GLY A 56 11.48 -12.84 -5.12
CA GLY A 56 11.41 -14.30 -5.20
C GLY A 56 10.98 -15.01 -3.91
N VAL A 57 10.57 -14.31 -2.87
CA VAL A 57 10.01 -14.91 -1.64
C VAL A 57 8.55 -15.26 -1.87
N ASN A 58 8.16 -16.47 -1.51
CA ASN A 58 6.77 -16.92 -1.59
C ASN A 58 5.98 -16.47 -0.35
N ILE A 59 4.77 -15.98 -0.60
CA ILE A 59 3.82 -15.53 0.42
C ILE A 59 2.58 -16.40 0.27
N GLU A 60 2.15 -17.04 1.34
CA GLU A 60 0.94 -17.83 1.38
C GLU A 60 -0.26 -16.94 1.77
N PRO A 61 -1.26 -16.75 0.89
CA PRO A 61 -2.49 -16.06 1.26
C PRO A 61 -3.22 -16.80 2.38
N THR A 62 -3.68 -16.05 3.38
CA THR A 62 -4.41 -16.64 4.52
C THR A 62 -5.92 -16.74 4.26
N MET A 63 -6.41 -16.09 3.17
CA MET A 63 -7.82 -16.02 2.82
C MET A 63 -7.95 -15.79 1.31
N THR A 64 -8.90 -16.45 0.66
CA THR A 64 -9.26 -16.14 -0.73
C THR A 64 -10.28 -15.00 -0.80
N PHE A 65 -10.49 -14.43 -1.99
CA PHE A 65 -11.53 -13.42 -2.20
C PHE A 65 -12.92 -13.96 -1.89
N ASP A 66 -13.19 -15.23 -2.24
CA ASP A 66 -14.49 -15.89 -1.99
C ASP A 66 -14.75 -16.19 -0.50
N GLU A 67 -13.68 -16.30 0.30
CA GLU A 67 -13.77 -16.52 1.74
C GLU A 67 -13.84 -15.19 2.52
N ALA A 68 -13.60 -14.05 1.85
CA ALA A 68 -13.57 -12.75 2.50
C ALA A 68 -14.96 -12.39 3.09
N PRO A 69 -14.99 -11.76 4.27
CA PRO A 69 -16.23 -11.20 4.81
C PRO A 69 -16.78 -10.11 3.88
N ASP A 70 -18.02 -9.69 4.05
CA ASP A 70 -18.63 -8.62 3.23
C ASP A 70 -17.87 -7.27 3.30
N SER A 71 -17.15 -7.03 4.41
CA SER A 71 -16.30 -5.84 4.59
C SER A 71 -15.14 -6.10 5.54
N PHE A 72 -14.05 -5.37 5.34
CA PHE A 72 -12.97 -5.18 6.29
C PHE A 72 -13.05 -3.79 6.91
N ASP A 73 -12.56 -3.62 8.14
CA ASP A 73 -12.41 -2.30 8.73
C ASP A 73 -11.35 -1.48 7.99
N ILE A 74 -10.30 -2.16 7.54
CA ILE A 74 -9.18 -1.58 6.80
C ILE A 74 -8.90 -2.43 5.56
N LEU A 75 -8.91 -1.79 4.38
CA LEU A 75 -8.40 -2.36 3.15
C LEU A 75 -6.99 -1.81 2.90
N PHE A 76 -6.01 -2.69 2.76
CA PHE A 76 -4.62 -2.33 2.51
C PHE A 76 -4.10 -2.92 1.19
N VAL A 77 -3.42 -2.10 0.39
CA VAL A 77 -2.85 -2.49 -0.91
C VAL A 77 -1.36 -2.12 -0.96
N PRO A 78 -0.45 -3.11 -1.01
CA PRO A 78 0.97 -2.89 -1.25
C PRO A 78 1.24 -2.54 -2.70
N GLY A 79 2.42 -2.00 -3.01
CA GLY A 79 2.87 -1.81 -4.38
C GLY A 79 3.73 -2.97 -4.91
N GLY A 80 4.37 -2.70 -6.03
CA GLY A 80 5.30 -3.62 -6.67
C GLY A 80 5.11 -3.71 -8.19
N PRO A 81 6.11 -4.22 -8.93
CA PRO A 81 6.07 -4.28 -10.40
C PRO A 81 4.92 -5.15 -10.96
N GLY A 82 4.39 -6.08 -10.17
CA GLY A 82 3.23 -6.90 -10.53
C GLY A 82 1.90 -6.14 -10.63
N GLN A 83 1.84 -4.88 -10.17
CA GLN A 83 0.65 -4.02 -10.27
C GLN A 83 0.10 -3.90 -11.70
N ILE A 84 0.99 -4.00 -12.70
CA ILE A 84 0.65 -3.81 -14.10
C ILE A 84 -0.42 -4.80 -14.56
N ASP A 85 -0.30 -6.04 -14.12
CA ASP A 85 -1.23 -7.10 -14.49
C ASP A 85 -2.59 -6.95 -13.76
N LEU A 86 -2.62 -6.21 -12.66
CA LEU A 86 -3.83 -5.98 -11.87
C LEU A 86 -4.75 -4.91 -12.49
N PHE A 87 -4.21 -3.93 -13.21
CA PHE A 87 -5.02 -2.83 -13.75
C PHE A 87 -6.13 -3.28 -14.69
N GLU A 88 -5.94 -4.40 -15.37
CA GLU A 88 -6.91 -4.99 -16.29
C GLU A 88 -7.57 -6.27 -15.73
N ASP A 89 -7.31 -6.64 -14.48
CA ASP A 89 -7.87 -7.82 -13.84
C ASP A 89 -9.24 -7.51 -13.21
N PRO A 90 -10.35 -7.89 -13.83
CA PRO A 90 -11.66 -7.51 -13.35
C PRO A 90 -11.95 -8.08 -11.95
N THR A 91 -11.48 -9.29 -11.65
CA THR A 91 -11.68 -9.91 -10.34
C THR A 91 -11.05 -9.09 -9.22
N VAL A 92 -9.81 -8.60 -9.44
CA VAL A 92 -9.11 -7.76 -8.45
C VAL A 92 -9.78 -6.39 -8.34
N MET A 93 -10.11 -5.76 -9.49
CA MET A 93 -10.72 -4.43 -9.49
C MET A 93 -12.10 -4.43 -8.84
N GLU A 94 -12.94 -5.41 -9.12
CA GLU A 94 -14.26 -5.58 -8.51
C GLU A 94 -14.15 -5.83 -7.00
N PHE A 95 -13.22 -6.70 -6.59
CA PHE A 95 -12.95 -6.97 -5.17
C PHE A 95 -12.56 -5.69 -4.43
N LEU A 96 -11.59 -4.93 -4.98
CA LEU A 96 -11.13 -3.68 -4.36
C LEU A 96 -12.23 -2.62 -4.31
N ALA A 97 -12.98 -2.43 -5.40
CA ALA A 97 -14.09 -1.47 -5.43
C ALA A 97 -15.17 -1.83 -4.41
N HIS A 98 -15.55 -3.11 -4.32
CA HIS A 98 -16.54 -3.60 -3.35
C HIS A 98 -16.12 -3.34 -1.91
N HIS A 99 -14.91 -3.78 -1.53
CA HIS A 99 -14.42 -3.63 -0.15
C HIS A 99 -14.03 -2.18 0.16
N GLY A 100 -13.45 -1.45 -0.79
CA GLY A 100 -13.09 -0.04 -0.61
C GLY A 100 -14.27 0.88 -0.40
N ALA A 101 -15.43 0.56 -0.97
CA ALA A 101 -16.68 1.30 -0.72
C ALA A 101 -17.24 1.08 0.70
N ARG A 102 -16.83 0.02 1.39
CA ARG A 102 -17.36 -0.42 2.69
C ARG A 102 -16.37 -0.26 3.84
N ALA A 103 -15.07 -0.29 3.54
CA ALA A 103 -14.02 -0.16 4.55
C ALA A 103 -14.06 1.19 5.25
N THR A 104 -13.84 1.20 6.56
CA THR A 104 -13.64 2.44 7.32
C THR A 104 -12.40 3.19 6.84
N TRP A 105 -11.31 2.45 6.54
CA TRP A 105 -10.07 2.99 6.01
C TRP A 105 -9.67 2.25 4.74
N VAL A 106 -9.37 3.00 3.68
CA VAL A 106 -8.78 2.48 2.43
C VAL A 106 -7.36 2.99 2.34
N THR A 107 -6.41 2.07 2.28
CA THR A 107 -5.01 2.39 2.50
C THR A 107 -4.10 1.71 1.49
N ALA A 108 -2.98 2.35 1.18
CA ALA A 108 -1.95 1.80 0.32
C ALA A 108 -0.57 2.32 0.67
N VAL A 109 0.45 1.62 0.21
CA VAL A 109 1.83 2.12 0.18
C VAL A 109 2.42 1.95 -1.21
N CYS A 110 3.44 2.76 -1.51
CA CYS A 110 4.16 2.68 -2.77
C CYS A 110 3.21 2.75 -3.97
N THR A 111 3.43 1.96 -5.01
CA THR A 111 2.56 1.90 -6.19
C THR A 111 1.20 1.23 -5.95
N GLY A 112 0.92 0.74 -4.75
CA GLY A 112 -0.41 0.31 -4.32
C GLY A 112 -1.47 1.41 -4.44
N SER A 113 -1.06 2.69 -4.32
CA SER A 113 -1.95 3.83 -4.57
C SER A 113 -2.44 3.87 -6.02
N MET A 114 -1.63 3.45 -6.99
CA MET A 114 -2.07 3.35 -8.39
C MET A 114 -3.11 2.25 -8.59
N ILE A 115 -2.97 1.13 -7.85
CA ILE A 115 -3.97 0.04 -7.86
C ILE A 115 -5.30 0.54 -7.30
N LEU A 116 -5.27 1.27 -6.16
CA LEU A 116 -6.46 1.91 -5.61
C LEU A 116 -7.07 2.93 -6.59
N GLY A 117 -6.23 3.72 -7.25
CA GLY A 117 -6.66 4.66 -8.29
C GLY A 117 -7.37 3.96 -9.44
N ALA A 118 -6.78 2.86 -9.94
CA ALA A 118 -7.38 2.03 -10.97
C ALA A 118 -8.74 1.42 -10.55
N ALA A 119 -8.92 1.11 -9.27
CA ALA A 119 -10.20 0.66 -8.72
C ALA A 119 -11.21 1.80 -8.45
N GLY A 120 -10.89 3.07 -8.82
CA GLY A 120 -11.75 4.24 -8.62
C GLY A 120 -11.82 4.73 -7.17
N LEU A 121 -10.88 4.33 -6.31
CA LEU A 121 -10.94 4.59 -4.88
C LEU A 121 -10.19 5.86 -4.44
N LEU A 122 -9.49 6.53 -5.37
CA LEU A 122 -8.71 7.75 -5.08
C LEU A 122 -9.22 9.00 -5.82
N ASP A 123 -10.28 8.91 -6.60
CA ASP A 123 -10.85 10.06 -7.32
C ASP A 123 -11.25 11.19 -6.36
N GLY A 124 -10.71 12.39 -6.56
CA GLY A 124 -10.91 13.56 -5.70
C GLY A 124 -10.28 13.45 -4.30
N TYR A 125 -9.31 12.57 -4.12
CA TYR A 125 -8.53 12.46 -2.88
C TYR A 125 -7.09 12.92 -3.07
N ARG A 126 -6.52 13.53 -2.03
CA ARG A 126 -5.08 13.73 -1.90
C ARG A 126 -4.41 12.39 -1.60
N ALA A 127 -3.34 12.07 -2.32
CA ALA A 127 -2.64 10.80 -2.15
C ALA A 127 -1.16 10.91 -2.47
N THR A 128 -0.36 10.03 -1.88
CA THR A 128 1.03 9.81 -2.26
C THR A 128 1.24 8.40 -2.81
N THR A 129 2.37 8.19 -3.44
CA THR A 129 2.85 6.91 -3.98
C THR A 129 4.37 6.90 -3.96
N HIS A 130 5.00 5.89 -4.55
CA HIS A 130 6.45 5.95 -4.80
C HIS A 130 6.81 7.22 -5.60
N TRP A 131 7.84 7.94 -5.17
CA TRP A 131 8.22 9.24 -5.73
C TRP A 131 8.35 9.25 -7.26
N GLY A 132 8.88 8.18 -7.84
CA GLY A 132 9.05 8.04 -9.30
C GLY A 132 7.75 7.89 -10.09
N GLY A 133 6.61 7.76 -9.42
CA GLY A 133 5.30 7.62 -10.06
C GLY A 133 4.25 8.62 -9.57
N LEU A 134 4.67 9.66 -8.84
CA LEU A 134 3.75 10.57 -8.17
C LEU A 134 2.74 11.21 -9.16
N GLY A 135 3.20 11.71 -10.30
CA GLY A 135 2.33 12.33 -11.31
C GLY A 135 1.35 11.36 -11.99
N VAL A 136 1.56 10.04 -11.87
CA VAL A 136 0.62 9.05 -12.43
C VAL A 136 -0.72 9.05 -11.69
N LEU A 137 -0.75 9.50 -10.43
CA LEU A 137 -1.98 9.58 -9.63
C LEU A 137 -3.03 10.51 -10.24
N GLU A 138 -2.61 11.55 -10.98
CA GLU A 138 -3.52 12.47 -11.68
C GLU A 138 -4.38 11.73 -12.74
N MET A 139 -3.86 10.65 -13.34
CA MET A 139 -4.63 9.84 -14.31
C MET A 139 -5.84 9.14 -13.68
N PHE A 140 -5.88 9.05 -12.35
CA PHE A 140 -6.96 8.45 -11.58
C PHE A 140 -7.82 9.47 -10.84
N GLY A 141 -7.68 10.78 -11.18
CA GLY A 141 -8.41 11.86 -10.54
C GLY A 141 -7.94 12.19 -9.12
N ALA A 142 -6.83 11.64 -8.66
CA ALA A 142 -6.25 11.97 -7.37
C ALA A 142 -5.38 13.23 -7.43
N GLU A 143 -5.25 13.96 -6.32
CA GLU A 143 -4.32 15.07 -6.14
C GLU A 143 -2.99 14.53 -5.57
N PRO A 144 -1.88 14.54 -6.36
CA PRO A 144 -0.60 14.00 -5.90
C PRO A 144 0.03 14.88 -4.81
N VAL A 145 0.51 14.27 -3.74
CA VAL A 145 1.22 14.98 -2.65
C VAL A 145 2.55 14.30 -2.37
N ALA A 146 3.64 15.07 -2.43
CA ALA A 146 5.00 14.58 -2.19
C ALA A 146 5.32 14.52 -0.69
N GLU A 147 4.55 13.75 0.07
CA GLU A 147 4.76 13.51 1.50
C GLU A 147 4.95 12.02 1.76
N ARG A 148 5.63 11.69 2.88
CA ARG A 148 5.92 10.30 3.22
C ARG A 148 4.66 9.51 3.56
N VAL A 149 3.69 10.14 4.24
CA VAL A 149 2.36 9.60 4.51
C VAL A 149 1.33 10.71 4.32
N VAL A 150 0.29 10.45 3.55
CA VAL A 150 -0.80 11.39 3.30
C VAL A 150 -2.08 10.82 3.86
N ILE A 151 -2.79 11.62 4.66
CA ILE A 151 -4.13 11.35 5.15
C ILE A 151 -5.09 12.32 4.49
N ASP A 152 -6.11 11.80 3.83
CA ASP A 152 -7.23 12.58 3.35
C ASP A 152 -8.54 11.84 3.62
N ARG A 153 -9.33 12.38 4.51
CA ARG A 153 -10.59 11.77 4.98
C ARG A 153 -10.31 10.33 5.46
N ASN A 154 -10.85 9.32 4.80
CA ASN A 154 -10.61 7.91 5.11
C ASN A 154 -9.62 7.22 4.16
N ARG A 155 -8.78 7.99 3.48
CA ARG A 155 -7.65 7.47 2.70
C ARG A 155 -6.36 7.74 3.43
N ILE A 156 -5.52 6.71 3.58
CA ILE A 156 -4.15 6.87 4.09
C ILE A 156 -3.22 6.19 3.10
N THR A 157 -2.33 6.97 2.50
CA THR A 157 -1.35 6.47 1.53
C THR A 157 0.06 6.76 1.99
N GLY A 158 0.96 5.80 1.82
CA GLY A 158 2.38 5.91 2.11
C GLY A 158 3.22 5.98 0.83
N GLY A 159 4.36 6.63 0.91
CA GLY A 159 5.35 6.71 -0.17
C GLY A 159 6.02 5.37 -0.49
N GLY A 160 7.26 5.42 -1.00
CA GLY A 160 7.98 4.20 -1.42
C GLY A 160 8.36 3.27 -0.28
N VAL A 161 8.59 2.09 -0.62
CA VAL A 161 8.96 0.84 0.08
C VAL A 161 9.05 0.91 1.61
N THR A 162 9.97 1.70 2.17
CA THR A 162 10.18 1.81 3.62
C THR A 162 9.12 2.66 4.34
N ALA A 163 8.35 3.46 3.61
CA ALA A 163 7.29 4.29 4.19
C ALA A 163 6.15 3.46 4.81
N GLY A 164 6.08 2.16 4.49
CA GLY A 164 5.08 1.25 5.05
C GLY A 164 5.14 1.13 6.58
N ILE A 165 6.32 1.26 7.18
CA ILE A 165 6.46 1.24 8.64
C ILE A 165 5.89 2.52 9.25
N ASP A 166 6.29 3.69 8.74
CA ASP A 166 5.76 4.99 9.19
C ASP A 166 4.25 5.08 8.97
N PHE A 167 3.78 4.64 7.80
CA PHE A 167 2.36 4.52 7.48
C PHE A 167 1.61 3.70 8.53
N GLY A 168 2.12 2.53 8.91
CA GLY A 168 1.52 1.66 9.91
C GLY A 168 1.42 2.35 11.29
N LEU A 169 2.46 3.06 11.71
CA LEU A 169 2.46 3.82 12.97
C LEU A 169 1.46 4.98 12.93
N VAL A 170 1.38 5.71 11.81
CA VAL A 170 0.39 6.77 11.60
C VAL A 170 -1.04 6.21 11.63
N LEU A 171 -1.28 5.06 11.03
CA LEU A 171 -2.58 4.39 11.07
C LEU A 171 -2.94 3.97 12.50
N LEU A 172 -2.01 3.40 13.26
CA LEU A 172 -2.22 3.05 14.68
C LEU A 172 -2.55 4.28 15.51
N ASP A 173 -1.84 5.39 15.31
CA ASP A 173 -2.11 6.64 16.03
C ASP A 173 -3.52 7.16 15.74
N ASN A 174 -3.92 7.19 14.47
CA ASN A 174 -5.27 7.64 14.10
C ASN A 174 -6.39 6.78 14.68
N ILE A 175 -6.17 5.46 14.86
CA ILE A 175 -7.20 4.53 15.30
C ILE A 175 -7.17 4.33 16.81
N TYR A 176 -5.99 4.08 17.36
CA TYR A 176 -5.83 3.70 18.77
C TYR A 176 -5.20 4.79 19.64
N GLY A 177 -4.66 5.84 19.02
CA GLY A 177 -4.01 6.98 19.68
C GLY A 177 -2.51 6.82 19.87
N GLU A 178 -1.85 7.93 20.15
CA GLU A 178 -0.38 8.07 20.24
C GLU A 178 0.29 7.04 21.15
N HIS A 179 -0.34 6.70 22.28
CA HIS A 179 0.24 5.74 23.23
C HIS A 179 0.47 4.37 22.58
N VAL A 180 -0.48 3.86 21.80
CA VAL A 180 -0.38 2.56 21.12
C VAL A 180 0.68 2.62 20.03
N ALA A 181 0.68 3.68 19.22
CA ALA A 181 1.66 3.86 18.16
C ALA A 181 3.11 3.92 18.70
N ARG A 182 3.36 4.75 19.73
CA ARG A 182 4.68 4.88 20.37
C ARG A 182 5.14 3.59 21.04
N THR A 183 4.23 2.88 21.70
CA THR A 183 4.56 1.59 22.30
C THR A 183 4.95 0.56 21.23
N THR A 184 4.20 0.50 20.12
CA THR A 184 4.54 -0.37 18.99
C THR A 184 5.88 0.00 18.38
N GLN A 185 6.15 1.29 18.16
CA GLN A 185 7.43 1.78 17.64
C GLN A 185 8.60 1.33 18.53
N LEU A 186 8.46 1.47 19.87
CA LEU A 186 9.50 1.07 20.81
C LEU A 186 9.69 -0.45 20.84
N LEU A 187 8.59 -1.24 20.80
CA LEU A 187 8.67 -2.70 20.73
C LEU A 187 9.38 -3.21 19.48
N MET A 188 9.25 -2.48 18.37
CA MET A 188 9.94 -2.77 17.10
C MET A 188 11.38 -2.24 17.07
N GLU A 189 11.78 -1.44 18.07
CA GLU A 189 13.05 -0.69 18.03
C GLU A 189 13.20 0.09 16.70
N TYR A 190 12.09 0.67 16.22
CA TYR A 190 12.11 1.46 14.98
C TYR A 190 12.67 2.85 15.25
N ASP A 191 14.00 2.95 15.17
CA ASP A 191 14.81 4.16 15.33
C ASP A 191 15.76 4.31 14.12
N PRO A 192 15.22 4.68 12.93
CA PRO A 192 15.98 4.64 11.68
C PRO A 192 17.11 5.68 11.66
N ALA A 193 18.32 5.21 11.35
CA ALA A 193 19.53 6.02 11.20
C ALA A 193 20.22 5.71 9.86
N PRO A 194 19.65 6.13 8.73
CA PRO A 194 20.22 5.83 7.42
C PRO A 194 21.61 6.49 7.26
N PRO A 195 22.58 5.78 6.64
CA PRO A 195 23.94 6.30 6.51
C PRO A 195 24.08 7.44 5.48
N TYR A 196 23.05 7.66 4.68
CA TYR A 196 23.02 8.68 3.62
C TYR A 196 21.71 9.46 3.68
N ASP A 197 21.78 10.75 3.39
CA ASP A 197 20.61 11.62 3.19
C ASP A 197 20.15 11.58 1.72
N ALA A 198 19.76 10.39 1.27
CA ALA A 198 19.38 10.12 -0.13
C ALA A 198 18.06 9.34 -0.21
N GLY A 199 17.25 9.38 0.83
CA GLY A 199 15.99 8.66 0.92
C GLY A 199 14.82 9.31 0.14
N ASN A 200 15.03 10.51 -0.40
CA ASN A 200 14.08 11.25 -1.22
C ASN A 200 14.84 12.05 -2.31
N PRO A 201 14.14 12.55 -3.35
CA PRO A 201 14.78 13.29 -4.44
C PRO A 201 15.52 14.54 -3.99
N ASP A 202 15.05 15.24 -2.95
CA ASP A 202 15.66 16.50 -2.48
C ASP A 202 17.05 16.26 -1.89
N GLY A 203 17.24 15.16 -1.16
CA GLY A 203 18.53 14.79 -0.54
C GLY A 203 19.44 13.96 -1.45
N ALA A 204 18.88 13.25 -2.45
CA ALA A 204 19.63 12.25 -3.22
C ALA A 204 20.65 12.82 -4.22
N GLY A 205 20.41 14.02 -4.75
CA GLY A 205 21.20 14.64 -5.79
C GLY A 205 20.96 14.06 -7.20
N GLU A 206 21.29 14.86 -8.23
CA GLU A 206 20.94 14.58 -9.63
C GLU A 206 21.44 13.22 -10.15
N ALA A 207 22.66 12.82 -9.78
CA ALA A 207 23.25 11.56 -10.26
C ALA A 207 22.48 10.33 -9.75
N ALA A 208 22.09 10.33 -8.48
CA ALA A 208 21.31 9.24 -7.89
C ALA A 208 19.88 9.21 -8.47
N ILE A 209 19.26 10.37 -8.68
CA ILE A 209 17.96 10.49 -9.32
C ILE A 209 18.00 9.92 -10.74
N ALA A 210 18.99 10.32 -11.55
CA ALA A 210 19.15 9.85 -12.92
C ALA A 210 19.37 8.33 -12.98
N ALA A 211 20.22 7.78 -12.11
CA ALA A 211 20.45 6.34 -12.01
C ALA A 211 19.15 5.59 -11.60
N SER A 212 18.40 6.13 -10.67
CA SER A 212 17.12 5.55 -10.22
C SER A 212 16.10 5.51 -11.36
N PHE A 213 15.98 6.58 -12.16
CA PHE A 213 15.08 6.58 -13.33
C PHE A 213 15.49 5.54 -14.37
N GLN A 214 16.81 5.30 -14.59
CA GLN A 214 17.25 4.23 -15.49
C GLN A 214 16.78 2.85 -15.04
N VAL A 215 16.82 2.59 -13.73
CA VAL A 215 16.34 1.32 -13.15
C VAL A 215 14.82 1.20 -13.23
N LEU A 216 14.11 2.29 -13.00
CA LEU A 216 12.64 2.31 -13.00
C LEU A 216 12.03 2.34 -14.41
N ALA A 217 12.76 2.79 -15.42
CA ALA A 217 12.23 3.02 -16.78
C ALA A 217 11.48 1.81 -17.36
N PRO A 218 11.98 0.55 -17.31
CA PRO A 218 11.26 -0.58 -17.88
C PRO A 218 9.89 -0.83 -17.23
N VAL A 219 9.79 -0.62 -15.91
CA VAL A 219 8.53 -0.77 -15.18
C VAL A 219 7.61 0.41 -15.49
N ALA A 220 8.12 1.63 -15.51
CA ALA A 220 7.36 2.83 -15.84
C ALA A 220 6.75 2.76 -17.24
N GLU A 221 7.52 2.37 -18.25
CA GLU A 221 7.04 2.20 -19.63
C GLU A 221 5.89 1.17 -19.72
N ARG A 222 6.05 0.03 -19.09
CA ARG A 222 5.00 -1.00 -19.03
C ARG A 222 3.76 -0.51 -18.29
N THR A 223 3.93 0.21 -17.18
CA THR A 223 2.84 0.82 -16.42
C THR A 223 2.06 1.80 -17.29
N MET A 224 2.74 2.73 -17.96
CA MET A 224 2.10 3.70 -18.83
C MET A 224 1.38 3.05 -20.02
N ALA A 225 1.96 2.01 -20.62
CA ALA A 225 1.32 1.27 -21.70
C ALA A 225 0.04 0.56 -21.24
N ALA A 226 0.03 -0.02 -20.04
CA ALA A 226 -1.16 -0.67 -19.46
C ALA A 226 -2.26 0.36 -19.16
N LEU A 227 -1.89 1.52 -18.59
CA LEU A 227 -2.85 2.59 -18.27
C LEU A 227 -3.45 3.22 -19.55
N SER A 228 -2.66 3.40 -20.61
CA SER A 228 -3.15 3.89 -21.90
C SER A 228 -4.20 2.96 -22.50
N LYS A 229 -3.94 1.65 -22.50
CA LYS A 229 -4.91 0.64 -22.97
C LYS A 229 -6.19 0.65 -22.15
N ARG A 230 -6.06 0.82 -20.82
CA ARG A 230 -7.22 0.92 -19.92
C ARG A 230 -8.07 2.15 -20.25
N SER A 231 -7.46 3.32 -20.45
CA SER A 231 -8.16 4.56 -20.82
C SER A 231 -8.95 4.41 -22.13
N GLU A 232 -8.35 3.79 -23.15
CA GLU A 232 -9.03 3.51 -24.42
C GLU A 232 -10.27 2.64 -24.27
N ARG A 233 -10.25 1.67 -23.35
CA ARG A 233 -11.38 0.75 -23.11
C ARG A 233 -12.52 1.36 -22.30
N HIS A 234 -12.23 2.30 -21.41
CA HIS A 234 -13.20 2.91 -20.52
C HIS A 234 -13.69 4.28 -20.97
N GLY A 235 -13.20 4.81 -22.09
CA GLY A 235 -13.76 5.98 -22.77
C GLY A 235 -13.58 7.30 -22.03
N HIS A 236 -12.47 7.45 -21.35
CA HIS A 236 -12.05 8.72 -20.75
C HIS A 236 -10.67 9.14 -21.19
#